data_ceaa1a2d409eef56798988e3f0d4edb1
#
_entry.id   ceaa1a2d409eef56798988e3f0d4edb1
#
_cell.length_a   1.000
_cell.length_b   1.000
_cell.length_c   1.000
_cell.angle_alpha   90.00
_cell.angle_beta   90.00
_cell.angle_gamma   90.00
#
_symmetry.space_group_name_H-M   'P 1'
#
loop_
_entity.id
_entity.type
_entity.pdbx_description
1 polymer ?
#
loop_
_entity_poly.entity_id
_entity_poly.type
_entity_poly.pdbx_seq_one_letter_code
_entity_poly.pdbx_strand_id
1 'polypeptide(L)'
;GDDGGNFTSSIILENTQSVYGLQLVIAPDPPFMTGTEVTVSDAHDFSDWEVSGMVIGNYYRVTLVNNAHNSPINPGISHIADITFEIPDGVPDGSEVILDLQDVEITDFNDLPMHTELIPSEVYIGIPPAAYTIQNTSGVLIPGGTGTFDIHLDNTELVGTLQFTLVDIPESMTVTNVTPVGRFDDGTVDGSSEEQEDGSYYFLGYDFSSGIE
;
A
#
# COMPACT_ATOMS: atom_id res chain seq x y z
N GLY A 1 1.89 -10.58 15.01
CA GLY A 1 2.54 -9.85 16.05
C GLY A 1 1.71 -8.71 16.54
N ASP A 2 1.47 -8.59 17.79
CA ASP A 2 0.58 -7.60 18.40
C ASP A 2 1.38 -6.48 19.08
N ASP A 3 2.63 -6.31 18.71
CA ASP A 3 3.48 -5.25 19.21
C ASP A 3 3.28 -4.01 18.35
N GLY A 4 2.86 -2.91 18.95
CA GLY A 4 2.75 -1.61 18.30
C GLY A 4 4.06 -1.19 17.63
N GLY A 5 3.99 -0.23 16.76
CA GLY A 5 5.14 0.22 15.98
C GLY A 5 4.99 1.64 15.46
N ASN A 6 5.99 2.08 14.73
CA ASN A 6 5.95 3.35 14.03
C ASN A 6 5.87 3.11 12.52
N PHE A 7 5.09 3.93 11.86
CA PHE A 7 4.96 3.99 10.41
C PHE A 7 5.23 5.42 9.93
N THR A 8 5.91 5.57 8.81
CA THR A 8 6.19 6.88 8.23
C THR A 8 5.49 7.01 6.88
N SER A 9 4.72 8.08 6.71
CA SER A 9 4.06 8.45 5.45
C SER A 9 4.61 9.77 4.92
N SER A 10 4.82 9.84 3.61
CA SER A 10 5.36 11.03 2.95
C SER A 10 4.25 11.90 2.38
N ILE A 11 4.39 13.22 2.53
CA ILE A 11 3.58 14.22 1.81
C ILE A 11 4.28 14.56 0.51
N ILE A 12 3.63 14.25 -0.60
CA ILE A 12 4.06 14.63 -1.94
C ILE A 12 3.16 15.75 -2.44
N LEU A 13 3.75 16.82 -2.93
CA LEU A 13 3.07 17.94 -3.54
C LEU A 13 3.38 18.00 -5.03
N GLU A 14 2.34 18.02 -5.86
CA GLU A 14 2.45 18.39 -7.26
C GLU A 14 1.79 19.76 -7.46
N ASN A 15 2.56 20.74 -7.90
CA ASN A 15 2.10 22.12 -8.05
C ASN A 15 2.58 22.74 -9.37
N THR A 16 1.74 23.64 -9.92
CA THR A 16 2.05 24.38 -11.16
C THR A 16 2.45 25.83 -10.90
N GLN A 17 2.32 26.30 -9.66
CA GLN A 17 2.68 27.64 -9.21
C GLN A 17 3.45 27.52 -7.90
N SER A 18 4.28 28.51 -7.57
CA SER A 18 5.04 28.55 -6.33
C SER A 18 4.12 28.56 -5.10
N VAL A 19 4.44 27.73 -4.11
CA VAL A 19 3.69 27.58 -2.86
C VAL A 19 4.46 28.22 -1.71
N TYR A 20 3.75 28.98 -0.87
CA TYR A 20 4.29 29.72 0.27
C TYR A 20 3.71 29.28 1.61
N GLY A 21 2.62 28.54 1.61
CA GLY A 21 2.02 27.96 2.79
C GLY A 21 1.29 26.66 2.46
N LEU A 22 1.34 25.72 3.39
CA LEU A 22 0.60 24.47 3.35
C LEU A 22 0.06 24.18 4.74
N GLN A 23 -1.23 23.94 4.83
CA GLN A 23 -1.87 23.33 5.99
C GLN A 23 -2.70 22.15 5.54
N LEU A 24 -2.65 21.07 6.29
CA LEU A 24 -3.53 19.93 6.05
C LEU A 24 -3.80 19.18 7.36
N VAL A 25 -4.92 18.47 7.37
CA VAL A 25 -5.27 17.53 8.45
C VAL A 25 -5.29 16.13 7.86
N ILE A 26 -4.60 15.20 8.51
CA ILE A 26 -4.62 13.79 8.17
C ILE A 26 -5.54 13.07 9.15
N ALA A 27 -6.51 12.37 8.58
CA ALA A 27 -7.53 11.62 9.31
C ALA A 27 -7.38 10.12 9.00
N PRO A 28 -6.71 9.32 9.86
CA PRO A 28 -6.70 7.88 9.70
C PRO A 28 -8.12 7.30 9.85
N ASP A 29 -8.57 6.47 8.91
CA ASP A 29 -9.86 5.80 8.96
C ASP A 29 -9.71 4.29 8.65
N PRO A 30 -9.99 3.38 9.57
CA PRO A 30 -10.31 3.61 10.99
C PRO A 30 -9.15 4.25 11.76
N PRO A 31 -9.44 4.93 12.90
CA PRO A 31 -8.44 5.72 13.64
C PRO A 31 -7.54 4.84 14.52
N PHE A 32 -6.83 3.92 13.91
CA PHE A 32 -5.92 2.98 14.58
C PHE A 32 -4.56 3.59 14.90
N MET A 33 -4.19 4.69 14.25
CA MET A 33 -2.87 5.28 14.43
C MET A 33 -2.95 6.76 14.78
N THR A 34 -1.91 7.26 15.41
CA THR A 34 -1.80 8.67 15.83
C THR A 34 -0.51 9.28 15.26
N GLY A 35 -0.62 10.41 14.56
CA GLY A 35 0.55 11.15 14.11
C GLY A 35 1.32 11.72 15.30
N THR A 36 2.64 11.54 15.34
CA THR A 36 3.49 11.93 16.46
C THR A 36 4.52 12.99 16.09
N GLU A 37 5.01 12.97 14.86
CA GLU A 37 6.10 13.85 14.41
C GLU A 37 5.91 14.22 12.95
N VAL A 38 6.35 15.42 12.58
CA VAL A 38 6.53 15.85 11.19
C VAL A 38 7.99 16.28 10.99
N THR A 39 8.63 15.71 9.95
CA THR A 39 9.99 16.04 9.56
C THR A 39 9.98 16.53 8.11
N VAL A 40 10.53 17.71 7.85
CA VAL A 40 10.61 18.25 6.49
C VAL A 40 11.66 17.51 5.67
N SER A 41 11.38 17.41 4.37
CA SER A 41 12.30 16.78 3.42
C SER A 41 13.55 17.64 3.17
N ASP A 42 14.67 16.98 2.91
CA ASP A 42 15.92 17.66 2.46
C ASP A 42 15.85 18.09 0.99
N ALA A 43 14.78 17.75 0.26
CA ALA A 43 14.61 18.10 -1.15
C ALA A 43 14.37 19.61 -1.39
N HIS A 44 14.02 20.35 -0.35
CA HIS A 44 13.77 21.79 -0.40
C HIS A 44 14.40 22.47 0.83
N ASP A 45 14.81 23.75 0.68
CA ASP A 45 15.30 24.55 1.79
C ASP A 45 14.13 25.12 2.63
N PHE A 46 13.86 24.47 3.74
CA PHE A 46 12.83 24.87 4.71
C PHE A 46 13.39 25.74 5.86
N SER A 47 14.62 26.28 5.76
CA SER A 47 15.23 27.07 6.83
C SER A 47 14.44 28.30 7.24
N ASP A 48 13.68 28.88 6.30
CA ASP A 48 12.83 30.07 6.51
C ASP A 48 11.35 29.72 6.76
N TRP A 49 11.04 28.44 6.88
CA TRP A 49 9.68 27.95 7.08
C TRP A 49 9.45 27.63 8.57
N GLU A 50 8.28 27.99 9.04
CA GLU A 50 7.76 27.49 10.31
C GLU A 50 7.02 26.18 10.06
N VAL A 51 7.49 25.11 10.71
CA VAL A 51 6.94 23.76 10.56
C VAL A 51 6.39 23.31 11.90
N SER A 52 5.15 22.84 11.88
CA SER A 52 4.52 22.30 13.09
C SER A 52 3.60 21.14 12.78
N GLY A 53 3.58 20.15 13.70
CA GLY A 53 2.64 19.05 13.74
C GLY A 53 1.88 19.07 15.05
N MET A 54 0.57 18.79 15.00
CA MET A 54 -0.27 18.81 16.22
C MET A 54 -1.37 17.77 16.15
N VAL A 55 -1.50 16.98 17.22
CA VAL A 55 -2.63 16.05 17.39
C VAL A 55 -3.90 16.83 17.77
N ILE A 56 -5.00 16.57 17.09
CA ILE A 56 -6.32 17.15 17.33
C ILE A 56 -7.35 16.02 17.38
N GLY A 57 -7.59 15.47 18.57
CA GLY A 57 -8.42 14.28 18.71
C GLY A 57 -7.77 13.06 18.01
N ASN A 58 -8.43 12.52 16.99
CA ASN A 58 -7.92 11.42 16.17
C ASN A 58 -7.22 11.88 14.88
N TYR A 59 -7.03 13.19 14.74
CA TYR A 59 -6.43 13.80 13.54
C TYR A 59 -5.03 14.31 13.82
N TYR A 60 -4.23 14.42 12.79
CA TYR A 60 -2.93 15.07 12.87
C TYR A 60 -2.88 16.25 11.90
N ARG A 61 -2.72 17.46 12.45
CA ARG A 61 -2.56 18.67 11.64
C ARG A 61 -1.11 18.93 11.36
N VAL A 62 -0.79 19.19 10.10
CA VAL A 62 0.52 19.66 9.66
C VAL A 62 0.37 21.08 9.13
N THR A 63 1.29 21.95 9.50
CA THR A 63 1.35 23.33 9.02
C THR A 63 2.78 23.68 8.67
N LEU A 64 2.97 24.18 7.44
CA LEU A 64 4.23 24.72 6.94
C LEU A 64 3.95 26.12 6.40
N VAL A 65 4.59 27.15 6.95
CA VAL A 65 4.38 28.56 6.57
C VAL A 65 5.70 29.23 6.31
N ASN A 66 5.83 29.82 5.13
CA ASN A 66 6.98 30.64 4.76
C ASN A 66 6.70 32.12 5.10
N ASN A 67 6.93 32.48 6.37
CA ASN A 67 6.67 33.84 6.88
C ASN A 67 7.52 34.93 6.20
N ALA A 68 8.68 34.56 5.66
CA ALA A 68 9.59 35.50 5.02
C ALA A 68 9.28 35.71 3.53
N HIS A 69 8.41 34.88 2.94
CA HIS A 69 8.07 34.86 1.52
C HIS A 69 9.29 34.73 0.56
N ASN A 70 10.38 34.17 1.08
CA ASN A 70 11.57 33.74 0.32
C ASN A 70 11.63 32.22 0.29
N SER A 71 12.37 31.62 -0.61
CA SER A 71 12.47 30.14 -0.74
C SER A 71 11.11 29.43 -0.87
N PRO A 72 10.24 29.76 -1.85
CA PRO A 72 8.98 29.05 -2.05
C PRO A 72 9.22 27.63 -2.56
N ILE A 73 8.24 26.74 -2.35
CA ILE A 73 8.23 25.44 -3.04
C ILE A 73 7.93 25.71 -4.51
N ASN A 74 8.91 25.48 -5.38
CA ASN A 74 8.80 25.76 -6.80
C ASN A 74 7.84 24.80 -7.52
N PRO A 75 7.28 25.17 -8.69
CA PRO A 75 6.46 24.29 -9.49
C PRO A 75 7.16 22.96 -9.80
N GLY A 76 6.41 21.86 -9.70
CA GLY A 76 6.90 20.51 -9.96
C GLY A 76 6.30 19.48 -9.01
N ILE A 77 6.92 18.32 -8.94
CA ILE A 77 6.61 17.27 -7.97
C ILE A 77 7.70 17.30 -6.91
N SER A 78 7.31 17.46 -5.65
CA SER A 78 8.24 17.59 -4.54
C SER A 78 7.82 16.72 -3.34
N HIS A 79 8.77 16.04 -2.73
CA HIS A 79 8.61 15.47 -1.40
C HIS A 79 8.75 16.61 -0.39
N ILE A 80 7.71 16.85 0.41
CA ILE A 80 7.62 18.01 1.29
C ILE A 80 8.01 17.65 2.73
N ALA A 81 7.40 16.61 3.26
CA ALA A 81 7.62 16.18 4.63
C ALA A 81 7.27 14.71 4.82
N ASP A 82 7.80 14.15 5.87
CA ASP A 82 7.45 12.84 6.40
C ASP A 82 6.70 12.99 7.72
N ILE A 83 5.66 12.17 7.91
CA ILE A 83 4.89 12.12 9.13
C ILE A 83 5.06 10.75 9.75
N THR A 84 5.47 10.72 11.00
CA THR A 84 5.55 9.50 11.78
C THR A 84 4.23 9.29 12.51
N PHE A 85 3.66 8.09 12.35
CA PHE A 85 2.50 7.62 13.08
C PHE A 85 2.90 6.53 14.07
N GLU A 86 2.32 6.58 15.26
CA GLU A 86 2.37 5.51 16.24
C GLU A 86 1.15 4.60 16.05
N ILE A 87 1.42 3.30 15.95
CA ILE A 87 0.40 2.24 15.86
C ILE A 87 0.35 1.59 17.25
N PRO A 88 -0.80 1.64 17.95
CA PRO A 88 -0.92 1.03 19.27
C PRO A 88 -0.87 -0.50 19.20
N ASP A 89 -0.49 -1.12 20.32
CA ASP A 89 -0.56 -2.57 20.48
C ASP A 89 -1.99 -3.10 20.25
N GLY A 90 -2.09 -4.30 19.70
CA GLY A 90 -3.35 -5.01 19.53
C GLY A 90 -4.15 -4.64 18.27
N VAL A 91 -3.60 -3.82 17.38
CA VAL A 91 -4.18 -3.64 16.03
C VAL A 91 -3.93 -4.93 15.23
N PRO A 92 -4.95 -5.58 14.66
CA PRO A 92 -4.77 -6.81 13.93
C PRO A 92 -3.90 -6.64 12.69
N ASP A 93 -3.05 -7.62 12.40
CA ASP A 93 -2.31 -7.71 11.14
C ASP A 93 -3.27 -7.73 9.95
N GLY A 94 -2.91 -7.06 8.87
CA GLY A 94 -3.75 -6.92 7.69
C GLY A 94 -4.85 -5.86 7.82
N SER A 95 -4.89 -5.10 8.93
CA SER A 95 -5.82 -3.97 9.03
C SER A 95 -5.47 -2.91 7.99
N GLU A 96 -6.46 -2.49 7.24
CA GLU A 96 -6.36 -1.39 6.28
C GLU A 96 -6.73 -0.08 6.95
N VAL A 97 -5.94 0.97 6.68
CA VAL A 97 -6.19 2.33 7.13
C VAL A 97 -6.06 3.28 5.95
N ILE A 98 -7.06 4.07 5.70
CA ILE A 98 -7.00 5.17 4.74
C ILE A 98 -6.50 6.42 5.48
N LEU A 99 -5.42 7.02 4.98
CA LEU A 99 -4.96 8.34 5.43
C LEU A 99 -5.69 9.39 4.59
N ASP A 100 -6.86 9.81 5.05
CA ASP A 100 -7.67 10.82 4.38
C ASP A 100 -7.11 12.23 4.65
N LEU A 101 -7.12 13.08 3.63
CA LEU A 101 -6.67 14.46 3.71
C LEU A 101 -7.87 15.40 3.84
N GLN A 102 -7.89 16.16 4.91
CA GLN A 102 -8.97 17.10 5.22
C GLN A 102 -8.43 18.50 5.48
N ASP A 103 -9.29 19.50 5.38
CA ASP A 103 -8.97 20.90 5.67
C ASP A 103 -7.64 21.36 5.04
N VAL A 104 -7.42 20.97 3.77
CA VAL A 104 -6.20 21.32 3.06
C VAL A 104 -6.29 22.75 2.53
N GLU A 105 -5.31 23.56 2.91
CA GLU A 105 -5.13 24.91 2.43
C GLU A 105 -3.68 25.07 1.93
N ILE A 106 -3.55 25.41 0.66
CA ILE A 106 -2.26 25.72 0.02
C ILE A 106 -2.34 27.16 -0.45
N THR A 107 -1.32 27.96 -0.14
CA THR A 107 -1.35 29.40 -0.44
C THR A 107 -0.24 29.84 -1.37
N ASP A 108 -0.56 30.88 -2.17
CA ASP A 108 0.36 31.60 -3.04
C ASP A 108 1.14 32.70 -2.28
N PHE A 109 1.92 33.49 -3.00
CA PHE A 109 2.69 34.62 -2.47
C PHE A 109 1.85 35.69 -1.73
N ASN A 110 0.58 35.80 -2.04
CA ASN A 110 -0.34 36.79 -1.47
C ASN A 110 -1.20 36.19 -0.35
N ASP A 111 -0.86 35.00 0.13
CA ASP A 111 -1.63 34.22 1.09
C ASP A 111 -3.05 33.86 0.60
N LEU A 112 -3.22 33.79 -0.73
CA LEU A 112 -4.49 33.39 -1.32
C LEU A 112 -4.54 31.88 -1.54
N PRO A 113 -5.68 31.23 -1.23
CA PRO A 113 -5.81 29.78 -1.39
C PRO A 113 -5.73 29.38 -2.86
N MET A 114 -4.99 28.31 -3.11
CA MET A 114 -4.85 27.69 -4.42
C MET A 114 -5.85 26.52 -4.55
N HIS A 115 -6.27 26.24 -5.79
CA HIS A 115 -7.07 25.05 -6.05
C HIS A 115 -6.27 23.78 -5.80
N THR A 116 -6.86 22.83 -5.07
CA THR A 116 -6.19 21.61 -4.61
C THR A 116 -7.02 20.38 -4.96
N GLU A 117 -6.37 19.35 -5.50
CA GLU A 117 -6.89 18.01 -5.62
C GLU A 117 -6.20 17.12 -4.59
N LEU A 118 -6.96 16.30 -3.86
CA LEU A 118 -6.46 15.48 -2.77
C LEU A 118 -6.44 14.01 -3.18
N ILE A 119 -5.33 13.35 -2.91
CA ILE A 119 -5.17 11.92 -3.15
C ILE A 119 -4.84 11.27 -1.79
N PRO A 120 -5.79 10.56 -1.17
CA PRO A 120 -5.55 9.83 0.07
C PRO A 120 -4.58 8.67 -0.16
N SER A 121 -3.96 8.19 0.92
CA SER A 121 -3.08 7.03 0.91
C SER A 121 -3.72 5.87 1.67
N GLU A 122 -3.55 4.66 1.15
CA GLU A 122 -3.92 3.41 1.82
C GLU A 122 -2.68 2.83 2.52
N VAL A 123 -2.86 2.37 3.75
CA VAL A 123 -1.81 1.78 4.58
C VAL A 123 -2.32 0.47 5.16
N TYR A 124 -1.51 -0.58 5.06
CA TYR A 124 -1.79 -1.86 5.69
C TYR A 124 -0.90 -2.02 6.93
N ILE A 125 -1.51 -2.34 8.06
CA ILE A 125 -0.81 -2.57 9.33
C ILE A 125 -0.42 -4.04 9.41
N GLY A 126 0.85 -4.31 9.70
CA GLY A 126 1.38 -5.67 9.76
C GLY A 126 1.66 -6.22 8.36
N ILE A 127 1.30 -7.49 8.13
CA ILE A 127 1.56 -8.18 6.88
C ILE A 127 0.49 -7.77 5.85
N PRO A 128 0.83 -7.10 4.75
CA PRO A 128 -0.14 -6.77 3.72
C PRO A 128 -0.72 -8.06 3.11
N PRO A 129 -2.00 -8.05 2.72
CA PRO A 129 -2.62 -9.21 2.10
C PRO A 129 -1.90 -9.57 0.80
N ALA A 130 -1.59 -10.86 0.64
CA ALA A 130 -1.09 -11.35 -0.64
C ALA A 130 -2.23 -11.34 -1.67
N ALA A 131 -1.94 -10.85 -2.86
CA ALA A 131 -2.89 -10.82 -3.96
C ALA A 131 -2.64 -11.96 -4.94
N TYR A 132 -3.72 -12.57 -5.43
CA TYR A 132 -3.67 -13.60 -6.47
C TYR A 132 -4.33 -13.10 -7.74
N THR A 133 -3.71 -13.38 -8.85
CA THR A 133 -4.29 -13.09 -10.17
C THR A 133 -4.23 -14.34 -11.03
N ILE A 134 -5.37 -14.74 -11.61
CA ILE A 134 -5.44 -15.83 -12.58
C ILE A 134 -5.44 -15.22 -13.98
N GLN A 135 -4.50 -15.64 -14.83
CA GLN A 135 -4.38 -15.16 -16.19
C GLN A 135 -4.46 -16.35 -17.17
N ASN A 136 -5.26 -16.19 -18.23
CA ASN A 136 -5.29 -17.16 -19.31
C ASN A 136 -4.11 -16.93 -20.26
N THR A 137 -3.22 -17.91 -20.36
CA THR A 137 -2.01 -17.84 -21.19
C THR A 137 -2.11 -18.59 -22.51
N SER A 138 -3.12 -19.44 -22.68
CA SER A 138 -3.25 -20.31 -23.86
C SER A 138 -4.33 -19.89 -24.87
N GLY A 139 -5.00 -18.77 -24.66
CA GLY A 139 -6.05 -18.28 -25.58
C GLY A 139 -7.40 -19.00 -25.40
N VAL A 140 -8.08 -19.32 -26.48
CA VAL A 140 -9.42 -19.91 -26.43
C VAL A 140 -9.34 -21.43 -26.20
N LEU A 141 -10.00 -21.90 -25.11
CA LEU A 141 -10.16 -23.33 -24.86
C LEU A 141 -11.23 -23.91 -25.80
N ILE A 142 -10.93 -25.04 -26.40
CA ILE A 142 -11.86 -25.80 -27.24
C ILE A 142 -12.26 -27.11 -26.56
N PRO A 143 -13.50 -27.62 -26.75
CA PRO A 143 -13.92 -28.87 -26.15
C PRO A 143 -12.96 -30.03 -26.49
N GLY A 144 -12.51 -30.73 -25.44
CA GLY A 144 -11.53 -31.81 -25.53
C GLY A 144 -10.08 -31.36 -25.74
N GLY A 145 -9.81 -30.06 -25.72
CA GLY A 145 -8.46 -29.50 -25.75
C GLY A 145 -7.90 -29.25 -24.34
N THR A 146 -6.62 -28.91 -24.29
CA THR A 146 -5.94 -28.46 -23.05
C THR A 146 -5.58 -27.01 -23.16
N GLY A 147 -5.57 -26.32 -22.03
CA GLY A 147 -5.12 -24.95 -21.90
C GLY A 147 -4.31 -24.75 -20.62
N THR A 148 -3.63 -23.65 -20.54
CA THR A 148 -2.79 -23.28 -19.37
C THR A 148 -3.26 -21.95 -18.81
N PHE A 149 -3.34 -21.90 -17.49
CA PHE A 149 -3.58 -20.67 -16.72
C PHE A 149 -2.41 -20.47 -15.79
N ASP A 150 -1.94 -19.24 -15.67
CA ASP A 150 -0.96 -18.88 -14.69
C ASP A 150 -1.66 -18.26 -13.47
N ILE A 151 -1.21 -18.68 -12.29
CA ILE A 151 -1.61 -18.06 -11.03
C ILE A 151 -0.42 -17.26 -10.55
N HIS A 152 -0.59 -15.94 -10.50
CA HIS A 152 0.41 -15.03 -10.00
C HIS A 152 0.15 -14.72 -8.54
N LEU A 153 1.19 -14.82 -7.74
CA LEU A 153 1.22 -14.33 -6.37
C LEU A 153 1.99 -13.01 -6.35
N ASP A 154 1.32 -11.96 -5.89
CA ASP A 154 1.93 -10.67 -5.59
C ASP A 154 1.98 -10.51 -4.07
N ASN A 155 3.19 -10.41 -3.52
CA ASN A 155 3.44 -10.33 -2.09
C ASN A 155 4.67 -9.46 -1.82
N THR A 156 4.64 -8.72 -0.73
CA THR A 156 5.74 -7.88 -0.25
C THR A 156 6.49 -8.52 0.92
N GLU A 157 5.89 -9.51 1.56
CA GLU A 157 6.46 -10.24 2.69
C GLU A 157 6.69 -11.71 2.33
N LEU A 158 7.56 -12.38 3.07
CA LEU A 158 7.83 -13.80 2.87
C LEU A 158 6.57 -14.64 3.09
N VAL A 159 6.21 -15.44 2.10
CA VAL A 159 5.08 -16.36 2.18
C VAL A 159 5.61 -17.76 2.40
N GLY A 160 5.36 -18.32 3.60
CA GLY A 160 5.79 -19.68 3.95
C GLY A 160 4.84 -20.77 3.45
N THR A 161 3.58 -20.43 3.21
CA THR A 161 2.56 -21.40 2.75
C THR A 161 1.58 -20.72 1.84
N LEU A 162 1.24 -21.39 0.75
CA LEU A 162 0.24 -20.98 -0.22
C LEU A 162 -0.81 -22.08 -0.35
N GLN A 163 -2.07 -21.72 -0.11
CA GLN A 163 -3.21 -22.63 -0.26
C GLN A 163 -4.33 -21.95 -1.03
N PHE A 164 -4.87 -22.65 -2.01
CA PHE A 164 -6.08 -22.19 -2.71
C PHE A 164 -6.87 -23.36 -3.28
N THR A 165 -8.14 -23.11 -3.57
CA THR A 165 -9.02 -24.04 -4.27
C THR A 165 -9.45 -23.41 -5.58
N LEU A 166 -9.28 -24.14 -6.68
CA LEU A 166 -9.78 -23.74 -8.00
C LEU A 166 -11.15 -24.38 -8.22
N VAL A 167 -12.11 -23.55 -8.62
CA VAL A 167 -13.46 -23.98 -8.99
C VAL A 167 -13.78 -23.40 -10.36
N ASP A 168 -14.14 -24.24 -11.32
CA ASP A 168 -14.66 -23.79 -12.61
C ASP A 168 -16.18 -23.71 -12.61
N ILE A 169 -16.71 -22.65 -13.18
CA ILE A 169 -18.16 -22.41 -13.24
C ILE A 169 -18.56 -22.10 -14.70
N PRO A 170 -19.33 -22.96 -15.37
CA PRO A 170 -19.81 -24.30 -14.93
C PRO A 170 -18.71 -25.35 -14.89
N GLU A 171 -18.88 -26.39 -14.10
CA GLU A 171 -17.97 -27.54 -14.04
C GLU A 171 -17.78 -28.19 -15.42
N SER A 172 -16.71 -27.88 -16.08
CA SER A 172 -16.45 -28.29 -17.46
C SER A 172 -14.98 -28.62 -17.77
N MET A 173 -14.11 -28.35 -16.79
CA MET A 173 -12.68 -28.55 -16.91
C MET A 173 -12.17 -29.48 -15.81
N THR A 174 -11.05 -30.12 -16.10
CA THR A 174 -10.31 -30.91 -15.11
C THR A 174 -8.87 -30.41 -15.08
N VAL A 175 -8.34 -30.11 -13.90
CA VAL A 175 -6.94 -29.77 -13.74
C VAL A 175 -6.12 -31.05 -13.86
N THR A 176 -5.25 -31.11 -14.84
CA THR A 176 -4.43 -32.29 -15.11
C THR A 176 -3.03 -32.21 -14.55
N ASN A 177 -2.53 -30.99 -14.32
CA ASN A 177 -1.20 -30.75 -13.76
C ASN A 177 -1.10 -29.34 -13.18
N VAL A 178 -0.33 -29.19 -12.13
CA VAL A 178 0.10 -27.91 -11.58
C VAL A 178 1.62 -27.92 -11.51
N THR A 179 2.25 -26.91 -12.11
CA THR A 179 3.72 -26.83 -12.19
C THR A 179 4.16 -25.52 -11.57
N PRO A 180 4.94 -25.53 -10.49
CA PRO A 180 5.60 -24.34 -9.97
C PRO A 180 6.51 -23.71 -11.03
N VAL A 181 6.54 -22.38 -11.10
CA VAL A 181 7.37 -21.64 -12.07
C VAL A 181 7.95 -20.38 -11.41
N GLY A 182 8.99 -19.82 -12.02
CA GLY A 182 9.65 -18.60 -11.51
C GLY A 182 10.32 -18.84 -10.17
N ARG A 183 10.00 -18.02 -9.18
CA ARG A 183 10.56 -18.15 -7.83
C ARG A 183 10.11 -19.40 -7.07
N PHE A 184 9.11 -20.12 -7.58
CA PHE A 184 8.64 -21.39 -7.05
C PHE A 184 9.34 -22.61 -7.68
N ASP A 185 10.18 -22.43 -8.70
CA ASP A 185 10.84 -23.51 -9.47
C ASP A 185 12.28 -23.78 -9.00
N ASP A 186 12.67 -23.30 -7.83
CA ASP A 186 14.02 -23.52 -7.28
C ASP A 186 14.19 -24.86 -6.52
N GLY A 187 13.12 -25.65 -6.45
CA GLY A 187 13.09 -26.94 -5.77
C GLY A 187 12.93 -26.85 -4.25
N THR A 188 12.70 -25.66 -3.72
CA THR A 188 12.42 -25.43 -2.29
C THR A 188 10.93 -25.49 -1.98
N VAL A 189 10.08 -25.28 -2.99
CA VAL A 189 8.62 -25.37 -2.84
C VAL A 189 8.17 -26.80 -3.13
N ASP A 190 7.67 -27.46 -2.13
CA ASP A 190 6.95 -28.73 -2.28
C ASP A 190 5.46 -28.43 -2.40
N GLY A 191 4.81 -28.93 -3.43
CA GLY A 191 3.40 -28.68 -3.71
C GLY A 191 2.63 -29.98 -3.87
N SER A 192 1.49 -30.07 -3.21
CA SER A 192 0.51 -31.14 -3.46
C SER A 192 -0.75 -30.56 -4.08
N SER A 193 -1.31 -31.30 -4.99
CA SER A 193 -2.55 -30.92 -5.67
C SER A 193 -3.48 -32.13 -5.77
N GLU A 194 -4.74 -31.95 -5.46
CA GLU A 194 -5.73 -33.02 -5.41
C GLU A 194 -7.09 -32.52 -5.90
N GLU A 195 -7.73 -33.32 -6.76
CA GLU A 195 -9.13 -33.12 -7.14
C GLU A 195 -10.03 -33.55 -5.96
N GLN A 196 -10.97 -32.70 -5.59
CA GLN A 196 -11.90 -32.95 -4.51
C GLN A 196 -13.17 -33.66 -5.00
N GLU A 197 -13.96 -34.27 -4.10
CA GLU A 197 -15.20 -34.96 -4.45
C GLU A 197 -16.26 -34.08 -5.14
N ASP A 198 -16.16 -32.76 -4.94
CA ASP A 198 -17.06 -31.76 -5.53
C ASP A 198 -16.57 -31.22 -6.90
N GLY A 199 -15.52 -31.81 -7.45
CA GLY A 199 -14.91 -31.36 -8.70
C GLY A 199 -13.96 -30.17 -8.59
N SER A 200 -13.83 -29.55 -7.42
CA SER A 200 -12.85 -28.50 -7.19
C SER A 200 -11.43 -29.08 -7.13
N TYR A 201 -10.45 -28.24 -7.39
CA TYR A 201 -9.04 -28.64 -7.34
C TYR A 201 -8.30 -27.89 -6.24
N TYR A 202 -7.83 -28.64 -5.26
CA TYR A 202 -7.08 -28.10 -4.12
C TYR A 202 -5.59 -28.09 -4.43
N PHE A 203 -4.92 -26.97 -4.09
CA PHE A 203 -3.48 -26.82 -4.15
C PHE A 203 -2.94 -26.37 -2.80
N LEU A 204 -1.85 -26.99 -2.37
CA LEU A 204 -1.07 -26.60 -1.21
C LEU A 204 0.40 -26.56 -1.61
N GLY A 205 1.01 -25.39 -1.53
CA GLY A 205 2.44 -25.20 -1.69
C GLY A 205 3.05 -24.69 -0.38
N TYR A 206 4.24 -25.16 -0.04
CA TYR A 206 4.99 -24.69 1.13
C TYR A 206 6.48 -24.68 0.86
N ASP A 207 7.16 -23.69 1.43
CA ASP A 207 8.61 -23.59 1.45
C ASP A 207 9.11 -23.90 2.88
N PHE A 208 9.96 -24.90 2.97
CA PHE A 208 10.56 -25.29 4.25
C PHE A 208 11.84 -24.56 4.60
N SER A 209 12.42 -23.81 3.68
CA SER A 209 13.78 -23.33 3.84
C SER A 209 13.89 -21.86 4.27
N SER A 210 13.14 -20.94 3.66
CA SER A 210 13.34 -19.51 3.85
C SER A 210 12.11 -18.62 3.60
N GLY A 211 10.98 -19.20 3.16
CA GLY A 211 9.83 -18.47 2.67
C GLY A 211 10.00 -18.02 1.22
N ILE A 212 8.89 -17.74 0.56
CA ILE A 212 8.83 -17.30 -0.84
C ILE A 212 8.90 -15.77 -0.85
N GLU A 213 9.97 -15.20 -1.40
CA GLU A 213 10.17 -13.76 -1.59
C GLU A 213 9.37 -13.21 -2.78
#